data_573a7e964e4fd7e028b713fa129cbfc8
#
_entry.id   573a7e964e4fd7e028b713fa129cbfc8
#
_cell.length_a   1.000
_cell.length_b   1.000
_cell.length_c   1.000
_cell.angle_alpha   90.00
_cell.angle_beta   90.00
_cell.angle_gamma   90.00
#
_symmetry.space_group_name_H-M   'P 1'
#
loop_
_entity.id
_entity.type
_entity.pdbx_description
1 polymer ?
#
loop_
_entity_poly.entity_id
_entity_poly.type
_entity_poly.pdbx_seq_one_letter_code
_entity_poly.pdbx_strand_id
1 'polypeptide(L)'
;MLGSALVLAAVCLYVYDRLEDARAGAQAASAVSQLRQSQSIAAVSETEQPADSAESLPTEDAESEPEPVSETPASSIEREYLGVLTIPALGLELPVQTEWSKANLKVSPCRQCGSTAGGDLVIAAHNYKSHFGRLSSLSEGDEVRFTSQDGAEAVYTVERTAQVSPEEPEALREGGCPLVLYTCTPGGKARVVVYCQKK
;
A
#
# COMPACT_ATOMS: atom_id res chain seq x y z
N MET A 1 -24.59 -37.91 4.05
CA MET A 1 -24.10 -37.21 2.83
C MET A 1 -24.10 -35.68 2.94
N LEU A 2 -25.06 -35.04 3.64
CA LEU A 2 -25.09 -33.57 3.80
C LEU A 2 -23.86 -33.01 4.55
N GLY A 3 -23.37 -33.71 5.56
CA GLY A 3 -22.20 -33.28 6.35
C GLY A 3 -20.89 -33.24 5.57
N SER A 4 -20.67 -34.20 4.67
CA SER A 4 -19.45 -34.25 3.84
C SER A 4 -19.41 -33.08 2.83
N ALA A 5 -20.55 -32.69 2.28
CA ALA A 5 -20.65 -31.55 1.35
C ALA A 5 -20.36 -30.22 2.06
N LEU A 6 -20.82 -30.04 3.30
CA LEU A 6 -20.53 -28.84 4.10
C LEU A 6 -19.04 -28.72 4.47
N VAL A 7 -18.40 -29.85 4.83
CA VAL A 7 -16.97 -29.86 5.12
C VAL A 7 -16.14 -29.52 3.88
N LEU A 8 -16.49 -30.10 2.72
CA LEU A 8 -15.82 -29.78 1.46
C LEU A 8 -15.99 -28.29 1.09
N ALA A 9 -17.18 -27.75 1.23
CA ALA A 9 -17.43 -26.32 0.97
C ALA A 9 -16.59 -25.44 1.91
N ALA A 10 -16.50 -25.76 3.20
CA ALA A 10 -15.69 -25.02 4.16
C ALA A 10 -14.19 -25.08 3.83
N VAL A 11 -13.69 -26.26 3.42
CA VAL A 11 -12.30 -26.43 2.98
C VAL A 11 -12.03 -25.63 1.71
N CYS A 12 -12.92 -25.66 0.73
CA CYS A 12 -12.78 -24.88 -0.50
C CYS A 12 -12.73 -23.37 -0.21
N LEU A 13 -13.61 -22.87 0.65
CA LEU A 13 -13.60 -21.45 1.05
C LEU A 13 -12.31 -21.09 1.79
N TYR A 14 -11.84 -21.94 2.69
CA TYR A 14 -10.59 -21.74 3.40
C TYR A 14 -9.37 -21.70 2.45
N VAL A 15 -9.31 -22.62 1.49
CA VAL A 15 -8.24 -22.66 0.50
C VAL A 15 -8.30 -21.43 -0.41
N TYR A 16 -9.50 -21.05 -0.83
CA TYR A 16 -9.69 -19.85 -1.65
C TYR A 16 -9.20 -18.59 -0.93
N ASP A 17 -9.58 -18.39 0.33
CA ASP A 17 -9.17 -17.25 1.15
C ASP A 17 -7.64 -17.21 1.32
N ARG A 18 -7.02 -18.38 1.52
CA ARG A 18 -5.56 -18.50 1.62
C ARG A 18 -4.83 -18.18 0.31
N LEU A 19 -5.43 -18.54 -0.83
CA LEU A 19 -4.86 -18.22 -2.14
C LEU A 19 -4.97 -16.73 -2.46
N GLU A 20 -6.08 -16.09 -2.09
CA GLU A 20 -6.24 -14.63 -2.24
C GLU A 20 -5.22 -13.87 -1.37
N ASP A 21 -5.05 -14.24 -0.11
CA ASP A 21 -4.05 -13.66 0.80
C ASP A 21 -2.63 -13.79 0.22
N ALA A 22 -2.26 -14.97 -0.26
CA ALA A 22 -0.94 -15.20 -0.85
C ALA A 22 -0.71 -14.38 -2.13
N ARG A 23 -1.73 -14.25 -2.98
CA ARG A 23 -1.65 -13.43 -4.20
C ARG A 23 -1.50 -11.95 -3.87
N ALA A 24 -2.29 -11.45 -2.92
CA ALA A 24 -2.21 -10.06 -2.47
C ALA A 24 -0.82 -9.75 -1.90
N GLY A 25 -0.26 -10.63 -1.07
CA GLY A 25 1.10 -10.48 -0.54
C GLY A 25 2.18 -10.48 -1.62
N ALA A 26 2.08 -11.36 -2.63
CA ALA A 26 3.03 -11.40 -3.74
C ALA A 26 2.97 -10.14 -4.61
N GLN A 27 1.77 -9.62 -4.88
CA GLN A 27 1.58 -8.38 -5.63
C GLN A 27 2.12 -7.17 -4.87
N ALA A 28 1.88 -7.08 -3.57
CA ALA A 28 2.42 -6.04 -2.72
C ALA A 28 3.96 -6.06 -2.71
N ALA A 29 4.58 -7.23 -2.54
CA ALA A 29 6.04 -7.38 -2.54
C ALA A 29 6.68 -6.98 -3.87
N SER A 30 6.07 -7.33 -5.01
CA SER A 30 6.58 -6.92 -6.33
C SER A 30 6.50 -5.40 -6.52
N ALA A 31 5.44 -4.75 -6.07
CA ALA A 31 5.28 -3.31 -6.15
C ALA A 31 6.28 -2.56 -5.25
N VAL A 32 6.57 -3.07 -4.05
CA VAL A 32 7.62 -2.50 -3.17
C VAL A 32 8.99 -2.56 -3.85
N SER A 33 9.34 -3.68 -4.48
CA SER A 33 10.62 -3.80 -5.18
C SER A 33 10.74 -2.81 -6.35
N GLN A 34 9.67 -2.59 -7.12
CA GLN A 34 9.64 -1.60 -8.19
C GLN A 34 9.80 -0.17 -7.65
N LEU A 35 9.09 0.19 -6.58
CA LEU A 35 9.20 1.52 -5.96
C LEU A 35 10.61 1.78 -5.44
N ARG A 36 11.25 0.82 -4.80
CA ARG A 36 12.65 0.94 -4.36
C ARG A 36 13.63 1.11 -5.51
N GLN A 37 13.41 0.40 -6.61
CA GLN A 37 14.25 0.53 -7.79
C GLN A 37 14.13 1.92 -8.41
N SER A 38 12.94 2.48 -8.52
CA SER A 38 12.73 3.84 -9.03
C SER A 38 13.36 4.90 -8.11
N GLN A 39 13.26 4.76 -6.79
CA GLN A 39 13.91 5.64 -5.82
C GLN A 39 15.44 5.59 -5.93
N SER A 40 16.03 4.41 -6.13
CA SER A 40 17.49 4.28 -6.29
C SER A 40 18.00 4.93 -7.57
N ILE A 41 17.23 4.88 -8.67
CA ILE A 41 17.58 5.52 -9.94
C ILE A 41 17.49 7.04 -9.80
N ALA A 42 16.46 7.57 -9.15
CA ALA A 42 16.32 9.00 -8.89
C ALA A 42 17.48 9.57 -8.07
N ALA A 43 17.90 8.87 -7.03
CA ALA A 43 19.04 9.26 -6.18
C ALA A 43 20.39 9.28 -6.93
N VAL A 44 20.59 8.43 -7.93
CA VAL A 44 21.80 8.41 -8.76
C VAL A 44 21.79 9.56 -9.78
N SER A 45 20.63 9.95 -10.29
CA SER A 45 20.49 11.03 -11.27
C SER A 45 20.76 12.43 -10.70
N GLU A 46 20.61 12.64 -9.39
CA GLU A 46 20.92 13.92 -8.73
C GLU A 46 22.42 14.14 -8.47
N THR A 47 23.27 13.09 -8.62
CA THR A 47 24.71 13.16 -8.32
C THR A 47 25.56 13.46 -9.56
N GLU A 48 25.02 13.41 -10.77
CA GLU A 48 25.74 13.71 -12.01
C GLU A 48 25.12 14.89 -12.77
N GLN A 49 25.39 16.11 -12.32
CA GLN A 49 25.27 17.30 -13.12
C GLN A 49 26.58 18.07 -13.15
N PRO A 50 27.43 17.84 -14.16
CA PRO A 50 28.45 18.82 -14.51
C PRO A 50 27.77 19.95 -15.32
N ALA A 51 27.91 21.16 -14.84
CA ALA A 51 27.67 22.36 -15.65
C ALA A 51 28.69 22.38 -16.78
N ASP A 52 28.27 22.47 -18.04
CA ASP A 52 28.80 23.50 -18.96
C ASP A 52 28.07 23.53 -20.31
N SER A 53 27.72 24.75 -20.67
CA SER A 53 27.63 25.47 -21.93
C SER A 53 27.26 24.84 -23.27
N ALA A 54 26.20 25.41 -23.80
CA ALA A 54 26.04 26.13 -25.06
C ALA A 54 26.09 25.39 -26.42
N GLU A 55 25.01 25.62 -27.14
CA GLU A 55 24.92 26.07 -28.57
C GLU A 55 24.67 25.07 -29.70
N SER A 56 23.61 25.41 -30.40
CA SER A 56 23.26 25.22 -31.84
C SER A 56 22.34 24.07 -32.23
N LEU A 57 21.14 24.44 -32.63
CA LEU A 57 20.25 23.89 -33.68
C LEU A 57 20.88 24.10 -35.09
N PRO A 58 20.40 23.52 -36.21
CA PRO A 58 19.17 22.76 -36.45
C PRO A 58 19.31 21.58 -37.49
N THR A 59 18.20 20.92 -37.76
CA THR A 59 17.65 20.43 -39.05
C THR A 59 17.69 18.94 -39.38
N GLU A 60 16.42 18.50 -39.60
CA GLU A 60 15.81 17.66 -40.65
C GLU A 60 15.97 16.14 -40.72
N ASP A 61 14.75 15.54 -40.70
CA ASP A 61 14.22 14.40 -41.46
C ASP A 61 15.04 13.11 -41.58
N ALA A 62 14.49 12.04 -40.99
CA ALA A 62 14.40 10.73 -41.65
C ALA A 62 13.35 9.83 -41.02
N GLU A 63 12.32 9.59 -41.77
CA GLU A 63 11.36 8.49 -41.78
C GLU A 63 12.04 7.15 -41.54
N SER A 64 11.58 6.36 -40.56
CA SER A 64 11.93 4.95 -40.48
C SER A 64 10.79 4.15 -39.81
N GLU A 65 10.42 3.08 -40.51
CA GLU A 65 9.35 2.12 -40.33
C GLU A 65 9.16 1.55 -38.91
N PRO A 66 7.95 1.05 -38.61
CA PRO A 66 7.62 0.50 -37.29
C PRO A 66 8.16 -0.92 -37.14
N GLU A 67 9.02 -1.13 -36.16
CA GLU A 67 9.38 -2.46 -35.69
C GLU A 67 8.24 -3.09 -34.87
N PRO A 68 8.17 -4.46 -34.84
CA PRO A 68 6.98 -5.16 -34.34
C PRO A 68 6.84 -5.02 -32.84
N VAL A 69 5.69 -4.53 -32.44
CA VAL A 69 5.22 -4.53 -31.03
C VAL A 69 5.21 -5.96 -30.50
N SER A 70 6.17 -6.23 -29.64
CA SER A 70 6.14 -7.39 -28.75
C SER A 70 4.89 -7.28 -27.88
N GLU A 71 3.96 -8.18 -28.06
CA GLU A 71 2.75 -8.30 -27.25
C GLU A 71 3.14 -8.56 -25.78
N THR A 72 3.16 -7.51 -24.99
CA THR A 72 3.18 -7.61 -23.53
C THR A 72 1.76 -7.93 -23.06
N PRO A 73 1.54 -9.00 -22.30
CA PRO A 73 0.19 -9.39 -21.90
C PRO A 73 -0.47 -8.35 -21.01
N ALA A 74 -1.59 -7.86 -21.48
CA ALA A 74 -2.73 -7.29 -20.79
C ALA A 74 -2.48 -6.43 -19.53
N SER A 75 -2.69 -5.14 -19.74
CA SER A 75 -3.28 -4.22 -18.76
C SER A 75 -2.70 -4.25 -17.35
N SER A 76 -1.47 -3.81 -17.19
CA SER A 76 -1.06 -3.14 -15.97
C SER A 76 -1.76 -1.78 -15.95
N ILE A 77 -2.91 -1.71 -15.26
CA ILE A 77 -3.43 -0.43 -14.76
C ILE A 77 -2.24 0.17 -14.02
N GLU A 78 -1.67 1.26 -14.52
CA GLU A 78 -0.61 1.99 -13.82
C GLU A 78 -1.19 2.44 -12.48
N ARG A 79 -0.89 1.67 -11.43
CA ARG A 79 -1.30 2.01 -10.08
C ARG A 79 -0.35 3.05 -9.57
N GLU A 80 -0.90 4.19 -9.27
CA GLU A 80 -0.15 5.25 -8.61
C GLU A 80 -0.01 4.91 -7.12
N TYR A 81 1.21 4.87 -6.62
CA TYR A 81 1.51 4.61 -5.22
C TYR A 81 1.90 5.91 -4.52
N LEU A 82 1.46 6.06 -3.28
CA LEU A 82 1.81 7.18 -2.41
C LEU A 82 3.19 6.97 -1.76
N GLY A 83 3.57 5.73 -1.54
CA GLY A 83 4.80 5.35 -0.86
C GLY A 83 4.72 3.94 -0.29
N VAL A 84 5.60 3.64 0.65
CA VAL A 84 5.72 2.34 1.33
C VAL A 84 5.47 2.49 2.82
N LEU A 85 4.56 1.68 3.36
CA LEU A 85 4.28 1.56 4.78
C LEU A 85 5.03 0.35 5.35
N THR A 86 5.84 0.57 6.39
CA THR A 86 6.59 -0.48 7.09
C THR A 86 6.11 -0.59 8.53
N ILE A 87 5.77 -1.81 8.96
CA ILE A 87 5.37 -2.13 10.33
C ILE A 87 6.24 -3.27 10.85
N PRO A 88 7.39 -2.96 11.48
CA PRO A 88 8.38 -3.98 11.87
C PRO A 88 7.83 -5.04 12.82
N ALA A 89 7.00 -4.65 13.79
CA ALA A 89 6.36 -5.58 14.74
C ALA A 89 5.51 -6.66 14.06
N LEU A 90 4.97 -6.37 12.86
CA LEU A 90 4.21 -7.33 12.07
C LEU A 90 5.03 -7.98 10.93
N GLY A 91 6.26 -7.52 10.70
CA GLY A 91 7.07 -7.91 9.55
C GLY A 91 6.41 -7.53 8.22
N LEU A 92 5.68 -6.41 8.18
CA LEU A 92 4.98 -5.94 7.00
C LEU A 92 5.74 -4.79 6.35
N GLU A 93 5.80 -4.85 5.02
CA GLU A 93 6.25 -3.79 4.15
C GLU A 93 5.31 -3.75 2.94
N LEU A 94 4.52 -2.70 2.82
CA LEU A 94 3.37 -2.64 1.93
C LEU A 94 3.36 -1.34 1.12
N PRO A 95 3.20 -1.41 -0.21
CA PRO A 95 3.01 -0.23 -1.03
C PRO A 95 1.60 0.33 -0.78
N VAL A 96 1.48 1.63 -0.60
CA VAL A 96 0.20 2.31 -0.36
C VAL A 96 -0.25 3.01 -1.63
N GLN A 97 -1.40 2.63 -2.16
CA GLN A 97 -1.99 3.24 -3.35
C GLN A 97 -2.59 4.61 -3.03
N THR A 98 -2.50 5.54 -3.99
CA THR A 98 -3.03 6.91 -3.84
C THR A 98 -4.54 6.95 -3.75
N GLU A 99 -5.24 6.03 -4.40
CA GLU A 99 -6.70 6.02 -4.45
C GLU A 99 -7.32 4.78 -3.82
N TRP A 100 -8.36 5.02 -3.05
CA TRP A 100 -9.16 3.96 -2.48
C TRP A 100 -10.17 3.41 -3.50
N SER A 101 -10.16 2.12 -3.70
CA SER A 101 -11.24 1.38 -4.37
C SER A 101 -11.29 -0.05 -3.85
N LYS A 102 -12.44 -0.72 -4.05
CA LYS A 102 -12.56 -2.15 -3.70
C LYS A 102 -11.59 -3.04 -4.49
N ALA A 103 -11.26 -2.65 -5.71
CA ALA A 103 -10.31 -3.35 -6.56
C ALA A 103 -8.87 -3.14 -6.05
N ASN A 104 -8.51 -1.89 -5.72
CA ASN A 104 -7.20 -1.54 -5.21
C ASN A 104 -6.91 -2.18 -3.85
N LEU A 105 -7.87 -2.18 -2.93
CA LEU A 105 -7.74 -2.83 -1.62
C LEU A 105 -7.39 -4.32 -1.69
N LYS A 106 -7.79 -5.02 -2.76
CA LYS A 106 -7.43 -6.44 -2.96
C LYS A 106 -5.94 -6.64 -3.26
N VAL A 107 -5.28 -5.59 -3.73
CA VAL A 107 -3.87 -5.64 -4.17
C VAL A 107 -2.94 -5.17 -3.06
N SER A 108 -3.25 -4.02 -2.45
CA SER A 108 -2.44 -3.43 -1.37
C SER A 108 -3.24 -2.38 -0.59
N PRO A 109 -2.72 -1.87 0.54
CA PRO A 109 -3.30 -0.73 1.25
C PRO A 109 -3.54 0.47 0.35
N CYS A 110 -4.57 1.25 0.66
CA CYS A 110 -4.95 2.45 -0.07
C CYS A 110 -5.08 3.63 0.89
N ARG A 111 -4.73 4.82 0.42
CA ARG A 111 -5.08 6.04 1.11
C ARG A 111 -6.60 6.21 1.09
N GLN A 112 -7.20 6.28 2.27
CA GLN A 112 -8.62 6.61 2.43
C GLN A 112 -8.83 8.11 2.34
N CYS A 113 -8.00 8.89 3.02
CA CYS A 113 -8.01 10.35 2.99
C CYS A 113 -6.74 10.91 3.64
N GLY A 114 -6.59 12.23 3.59
CA GLY A 114 -5.48 12.93 4.22
C GLY A 114 -4.14 12.78 3.52
N SER A 115 -3.09 13.28 4.17
CA SER A 115 -1.72 13.25 3.69
C SER A 115 -0.71 13.27 4.84
N THR A 116 0.53 12.88 4.57
CA THR A 116 1.64 13.00 5.53
C THR A 116 1.95 14.46 5.87
N ALA A 117 1.84 15.35 4.89
CA ALA A 117 2.07 16.79 5.06
C ALA A 117 0.96 17.45 5.88
N GLY A 118 -0.30 17.02 5.71
CA GLY A 118 -1.44 17.48 6.48
C GLY A 118 -1.47 16.94 7.92
N GLY A 119 -0.73 15.87 8.20
CA GLY A 119 -0.74 15.22 9.49
C GLY A 119 -2.09 14.55 9.82
N ASP A 120 -2.77 14.02 8.79
CA ASP A 120 -4.11 13.45 8.89
C ASP A 120 -4.29 12.20 7.99
N LEU A 121 -3.19 11.50 7.69
CA LEU A 121 -3.18 10.37 6.76
C LEU A 121 -3.94 9.17 7.32
N VAL A 122 -4.96 8.71 6.59
CA VAL A 122 -5.73 7.50 6.89
C VAL A 122 -5.51 6.46 5.81
N ILE A 123 -5.03 5.27 6.20
CA ILE A 123 -4.75 4.15 5.31
C ILE A 123 -5.67 2.98 5.64
N ALA A 124 -6.34 2.48 4.61
CA ALA A 124 -7.18 1.30 4.66
C ALA A 124 -6.50 0.10 4.01
N ALA A 125 -6.71 -1.10 4.55
CA ALA A 125 -6.36 -2.34 3.85
C ALA A 125 -7.33 -3.47 4.20
N HIS A 126 -7.30 -4.55 3.42
CA HIS A 126 -8.03 -5.77 3.74
C HIS A 126 -7.45 -6.45 4.99
N ASN A 127 -8.30 -7.27 5.64
CA ASN A 127 -7.91 -8.09 6.79
C ASN A 127 -7.15 -9.38 6.39
N TYR A 128 -6.46 -9.37 5.25
CA TYR A 128 -5.52 -10.42 4.88
C TYR A 128 -4.33 -10.43 5.84
N LYS A 129 -3.76 -11.60 6.13
CA LYS A 129 -2.56 -11.70 6.97
C LYS A 129 -1.35 -11.01 6.36
N SER A 130 -1.28 -11.00 5.03
CA SER A 130 -0.30 -10.28 4.24
C SER A 130 -0.52 -8.77 4.20
N HIS A 131 -1.68 -8.29 4.66
CA HIS A 131 -2.02 -6.87 4.79
C HIS A 131 -2.25 -6.51 6.27
N PHE A 132 -3.44 -5.98 6.60
CA PHE A 132 -3.76 -5.46 7.94
C PHE A 132 -4.49 -6.46 8.86
N GLY A 133 -4.58 -7.73 8.50
CA GLY A 133 -5.28 -8.74 9.30
C GLY A 133 -4.71 -8.97 10.70
N ARG A 134 -3.49 -8.48 10.96
CA ARG A 134 -2.83 -8.57 12.26
C ARG A 134 -2.72 -7.24 13.01
N LEU A 135 -3.38 -6.16 12.55
CA LEU A 135 -3.32 -4.85 13.21
C LEU A 135 -3.70 -4.88 14.69
N SER A 136 -4.65 -5.76 15.07
CA SER A 136 -5.07 -5.91 16.46
C SER A 136 -3.99 -6.44 17.40
N SER A 137 -2.88 -6.95 16.88
CA SER A 137 -1.74 -7.43 17.68
C SER A 137 -0.68 -6.36 17.94
N LEU A 138 -0.86 -5.15 17.38
CA LEU A 138 0.02 -4.02 17.67
C LEU A 138 -0.22 -3.51 19.09
N SER A 139 0.86 -3.14 19.75
CA SER A 139 0.89 -2.58 21.08
C SER A 139 1.27 -1.09 21.05
N GLU A 140 0.90 -0.37 22.07
CA GLU A 140 1.37 1.01 22.30
C GLU A 140 2.90 1.04 22.29
N GLY A 141 3.48 2.03 21.57
CA GLY A 141 4.92 2.17 21.39
C GLY A 141 5.49 1.44 20.16
N ASP A 142 4.74 0.54 19.53
CA ASP A 142 5.21 -0.10 18.28
C ASP A 142 5.45 0.93 17.19
N GLU A 143 6.53 0.74 16.42
CA GLU A 143 6.93 1.67 15.38
C GLU A 143 6.21 1.38 14.06
N VAL A 144 5.81 2.46 13.39
CA VAL A 144 5.26 2.46 12.03
C VAL A 144 6.01 3.50 11.23
N ARG A 145 6.50 3.14 10.03
CA ARG A 145 7.21 4.05 9.13
C ARG A 145 6.45 4.19 7.83
N PHE A 146 6.45 5.40 7.30
CA PHE A 146 5.94 5.68 5.96
C PHE A 146 7.02 6.39 5.16
N THR A 147 7.45 5.76 4.06
CA THR A 147 8.40 6.33 3.11
C THR A 147 7.64 6.74 1.86
N SER A 148 7.58 8.03 1.56
CA SER A 148 6.93 8.57 0.36
C SER A 148 7.74 8.28 -0.90
N GLN A 149 7.17 8.52 -2.09
CA GLN A 149 7.83 8.24 -3.36
C GLN A 149 9.12 9.03 -3.56
N ASP A 150 9.19 10.25 -3.04
CA ASP A 150 10.39 11.11 -3.05
C ASP A 150 11.47 10.67 -2.04
N GLY A 151 11.25 9.56 -1.32
CA GLY A 151 12.18 9.02 -0.32
C GLY A 151 12.08 9.66 1.06
N ALA A 152 11.21 10.66 1.27
CA ALA A 152 11.02 11.24 2.59
C ALA A 152 10.40 10.22 3.55
N GLU A 153 11.02 10.03 4.71
CA GLU A 153 10.55 9.10 5.74
C GLU A 153 9.86 9.85 6.89
N ALA A 154 8.69 9.35 7.27
CA ALA A 154 7.99 9.76 8.48
C ALA A 154 7.87 8.57 9.44
N VAL A 155 8.29 8.75 10.67
CA VAL A 155 8.26 7.72 11.72
C VAL A 155 7.16 8.05 12.71
N TYR A 156 6.37 7.04 13.03
CA TYR A 156 5.24 7.10 13.95
C TYR A 156 5.36 6.02 15.02
N THR A 157 4.70 6.23 16.14
CA THR A 157 4.50 5.23 17.19
C THR A 157 3.01 4.99 17.41
N VAL A 158 2.63 3.74 17.61
CA VAL A 158 1.26 3.36 17.97
C VAL A 158 0.91 3.99 19.33
N GLU A 159 -0.15 4.78 19.37
CA GLU A 159 -0.71 5.35 20.59
C GLU A 159 -1.72 4.41 21.21
N ARG A 160 -2.66 3.94 20.39
CA ARG A 160 -3.72 3.02 20.83
C ARG A 160 -4.31 2.22 19.68
N THR A 161 -4.89 1.09 20.01
CA THR A 161 -5.70 0.28 19.12
C THR A 161 -7.14 0.23 19.63
N ALA A 162 -8.13 0.37 18.73
CA ALA A 162 -9.55 0.32 19.06
C ALA A 162 -10.35 -0.52 18.06
N GLN A 163 -11.52 -0.96 18.48
CA GLN A 163 -12.54 -1.47 17.57
C GLN A 163 -13.70 -0.47 17.52
N VAL A 164 -14.09 -0.07 16.31
CA VAL A 164 -15.12 0.92 16.07
C VAL A 164 -16.19 0.36 15.14
N SER A 165 -17.40 0.95 15.20
CA SER A 165 -18.47 0.63 14.27
C SER A 165 -18.13 1.06 12.84
N PRO A 166 -18.49 0.27 11.82
CA PRO A 166 -18.38 0.71 10.42
C PRO A 166 -19.26 1.94 10.10
N GLU A 167 -20.26 2.20 10.92
CA GLU A 167 -21.23 3.30 10.77
C GLU A 167 -20.70 4.61 11.38
N GLU A 168 -19.54 4.58 12.07
CA GLU A 168 -18.90 5.73 12.72
C GLU A 168 -17.60 6.14 11.98
N PRO A 169 -17.69 6.73 10.76
CA PRO A 169 -16.52 7.10 10.00
C PRO A 169 -15.68 8.21 10.68
N GLU A 170 -16.29 9.03 11.52
CA GLU A 170 -15.63 10.05 12.33
C GLU A 170 -14.63 9.46 13.33
N ALA A 171 -14.84 8.24 13.80
CA ALA A 171 -13.92 7.54 14.68
C ALA A 171 -12.52 7.38 14.08
N LEU A 172 -12.40 7.34 12.74
CA LEU A 172 -11.10 7.27 12.05
C LEU A 172 -10.29 8.57 12.20
N ARG A 173 -10.93 9.68 12.59
CA ARG A 173 -10.27 10.99 12.78
C ARG A 173 -10.25 11.43 14.25
N GLU A 174 -10.73 10.57 15.14
CA GLU A 174 -10.75 10.84 16.56
C GLU A 174 -9.34 11.04 17.12
N GLY A 175 -9.16 12.09 17.91
CA GLY A 175 -7.89 12.42 18.56
C GLY A 175 -6.88 13.14 17.66
N GLY A 176 -7.20 13.45 16.39
CA GLY A 176 -6.32 14.22 15.50
C GLY A 176 -4.98 13.54 15.24
N CYS A 177 -4.93 12.21 15.23
CA CYS A 177 -3.71 11.46 15.01
C CYS A 177 -3.17 11.64 13.58
N PRO A 178 -1.86 11.90 13.42
CA PRO A 178 -1.25 12.18 12.12
C PRO A 178 -1.22 10.97 11.18
N LEU A 179 -1.33 9.75 11.71
CA LEU A 179 -1.48 8.54 10.94
C LEU A 179 -2.51 7.61 11.60
N VAL A 180 -3.45 7.13 10.80
CA VAL A 180 -4.44 6.13 11.22
C VAL A 180 -4.44 4.97 10.23
N LEU A 181 -4.33 3.75 10.76
CA LEU A 181 -4.42 2.52 9.98
C LEU A 181 -5.71 1.78 10.35
N TYR A 182 -6.44 1.24 9.36
CA TYR A 182 -7.61 0.46 9.70
C TYR A 182 -7.88 -0.70 8.73
N THR A 183 -8.58 -1.70 9.26
CA THR A 183 -9.10 -2.84 8.49
C THR A 183 -10.44 -3.28 9.04
N CYS A 184 -11.19 -4.09 8.27
CA CYS A 184 -12.40 -4.73 8.76
C CYS A 184 -12.05 -5.94 9.66
N THR A 185 -12.89 -6.20 10.66
CA THR A 185 -12.84 -7.49 11.36
C THR A 185 -13.32 -8.62 10.45
N PRO A 186 -12.97 -9.88 10.72
CA PRO A 186 -13.55 -11.02 10.03
C PRO A 186 -15.09 -10.94 10.05
N GLY A 187 -15.71 -11.02 8.85
CA GLY A 187 -17.15 -10.82 8.70
C GLY A 187 -17.62 -9.37 8.65
N GLY A 188 -16.72 -8.39 8.74
CA GLY A 188 -17.01 -6.97 8.48
C GLY A 188 -17.89 -6.23 9.51
N LYS A 189 -18.14 -6.83 10.68
CA LYS A 189 -19.02 -6.28 11.72
C LYS A 189 -18.45 -5.07 12.45
N ALA A 190 -17.13 -4.93 12.48
CA ALA A 190 -16.42 -3.82 13.08
C ALA A 190 -15.16 -3.50 12.28
N ARG A 191 -14.48 -2.42 12.64
CA ARG A 191 -13.16 -2.06 12.13
C ARG A 191 -12.15 -2.09 13.27
N VAL A 192 -10.98 -2.66 13.01
CA VAL A 192 -9.80 -2.50 13.85
C VAL A 192 -9.09 -1.24 13.39
N VAL A 193 -8.88 -0.31 14.29
CA VAL A 193 -8.24 0.99 14.03
C VAL A 193 -7.01 1.13 14.91
N VAL A 194 -5.90 1.54 14.34
CA VAL A 194 -4.64 1.85 15.03
C VAL A 194 -4.35 3.33 14.83
N TYR A 195 -4.25 4.05 15.92
CA TYR A 195 -3.94 5.47 15.96
C TYR A 195 -2.46 5.65 16.28
N CYS A 196 -1.78 6.43 15.47
CA CYS A 196 -0.34 6.62 15.60
C CYS A 196 0.01 8.11 15.73
N GLN A 197 0.96 8.41 16.61
CA GLN A 197 1.54 9.74 16.79
C GLN A 197 2.88 9.84 16.09
N LYS A 198 3.24 11.01 15.64
CA LYS A 198 4.54 11.27 15.02
C LYS A 198 5.64 11.21 16.09
N LYS A 199 6.71 10.51 15.75
CA LYS A 199 7.88 10.39 16.64
C LYS A 199 8.76 11.64 16.55
#